data_9e12da28f21464bc14f98d3e99a623d8
#
_entry.id   9e12da28f21464bc14f98d3e99a623d8
#
_cell.length_a   1.000
_cell.length_b   1.000
_cell.length_c   1.000
_cell.angle_alpha   90.00
_cell.angle_beta   90.00
_cell.angle_gamma   90.00
#
_symmetry.space_group_name_H-M   'P 1'
#
loop_
_entity.id
_entity.type
_entity.pdbx_description
1 polymer ?
#
loop_
_entity_poly.entity_id
_entity_poly.type
_entity_poly.pdbx_seq_one_letter_code
_entity_poly.pdbx_strand_id
1 'polypeptide(L)'
;PLLLSSAASDVYKRQIAETGAGQHGVATAAVCARHGIECIIFMGSEDIERQAQNVYRMKLMGAEVCPVSSGTSTLKDAMNEAMRDWVSYIDDTHYIIGSVAGPHPYPMIVRDFNSIVGTELKKQSKILFGKYPDKIVACVGGGSNAMGIFYPFIKDKEVDLIGVEAAGSG
;
A
#
# COMPACT_ATOMS: atom_id res chain seq x y z
N PRO A 1 -1.12 9.43 6.68
CA PRO A 1 -1.90 9.09 5.48
C PRO A 1 -3.36 8.83 5.81
N LEU A 2 -3.61 8.12 6.90
CA LEU A 2 -4.93 7.68 7.35
C LEU A 2 -5.84 8.82 7.85
N LEU A 3 -5.27 9.93 8.31
CA LEU A 3 -6.04 11.11 8.77
C LEU A 3 -6.70 11.88 7.62
N LEU A 4 -6.08 11.89 6.43
CA LEU A 4 -6.70 12.47 5.23
C LEU A 4 -7.81 11.58 4.68
N SER A 5 -7.71 10.27 4.88
CA SER A 5 -8.74 9.32 4.54
C SER A 5 -10.00 9.49 5.41
N SER A 6 -9.86 9.88 6.69
CA SER A 6 -11.02 10.11 7.55
C SER A 6 -11.86 11.32 7.11
N ALA A 7 -11.25 12.38 6.59
CA ALA A 7 -11.99 13.51 6.03
C ALA A 7 -12.76 13.14 4.74
N ALA A 8 -12.20 12.24 3.92
CA ALA A 8 -12.90 11.71 2.75
C ALA A 8 -14.03 10.74 3.13
N SER A 9 -13.94 10.06 4.26
CA SER A 9 -14.95 9.10 4.72
C SER A 9 -16.28 9.76 5.14
N ASP A 10 -16.26 11.05 5.48
CA ASP A 10 -17.49 11.80 5.75
C ASP A 10 -18.34 12.03 4.47
N VAL A 11 -17.71 11.91 3.30
CA VAL A 11 -18.34 12.12 1.99
C VAL A 11 -18.69 10.80 1.32
N TYR A 12 -17.83 9.78 1.46
CA TYR A 12 -17.99 8.49 0.80
C TYR A 12 -18.46 7.41 1.76
N LYS A 13 -19.48 6.65 1.35
CA LYS A 13 -20.08 5.58 2.15
C LYS A 13 -19.24 4.32 2.21
N ARG A 14 -18.42 4.10 1.19
CA ARG A 14 -17.64 2.88 0.97
C ARG A 14 -16.18 3.20 0.72
N GLN A 15 -15.29 2.43 1.30
CA GLN A 15 -13.85 2.50 1.04
C GLN A 15 -13.39 1.23 0.34
N ILE A 16 -12.61 1.37 -0.71
CA ILE A 16 -11.96 0.23 -1.37
C ILE A 16 -10.45 0.36 -1.35
N ALA A 17 -9.76 -0.78 -1.37
CA ALA A 17 -8.31 -0.83 -1.55
C ALA A 17 -7.92 -2.10 -2.29
N GLU A 18 -6.77 -2.06 -2.95
CA GLU A 18 -6.07 -3.24 -3.42
C GLU A 18 -5.03 -3.70 -2.41
N THR A 19 -4.67 -4.98 -2.43
CA THR A 19 -3.55 -5.48 -1.64
C THR A 19 -2.91 -6.71 -2.30
N GLY A 20 -1.60 -6.86 -2.17
CA GLY A 20 -0.85 -8.05 -2.55
C GLY A 20 -0.45 -8.85 -1.30
N ALA A 21 0.63 -8.46 -0.62
CA ALA A 21 1.07 -9.11 0.62
C ALA A 21 0.08 -8.96 1.80
N GLY A 22 -0.97 -8.14 1.67
CA GLY A 22 -2.03 -7.97 2.64
C GLY A 22 -1.81 -6.86 3.66
N GLN A 23 -0.65 -6.25 3.75
CA GLN A 23 -0.35 -5.22 4.76
C GLN A 23 -1.19 -3.96 4.57
N HIS A 24 -1.30 -3.46 3.34
CA HIS A 24 -2.14 -2.30 3.02
C HIS A 24 -3.61 -2.58 3.29
N GLY A 25 -4.10 -3.76 2.91
CA GLY A 25 -5.47 -4.20 3.19
C GLY A 25 -5.77 -4.26 4.70
N VAL A 26 -4.87 -4.82 5.50
CA VAL A 26 -5.02 -4.85 6.97
C VAL A 26 -5.06 -3.45 7.56
N ALA A 27 -4.18 -2.55 7.12
CA ALA A 27 -4.16 -1.16 7.59
C ALA A 27 -5.46 -0.41 7.22
N THR A 28 -5.94 -0.59 5.99
CA THR A 28 -7.20 -0.01 5.52
C THR A 28 -8.39 -0.55 6.31
N ALA A 29 -8.49 -1.87 6.47
CA ALA A 29 -9.54 -2.51 7.25
C ALA A 29 -9.58 -2.01 8.70
N ALA A 30 -8.42 -1.85 9.34
CA ALA A 30 -8.32 -1.37 10.72
C ALA A 30 -8.87 0.06 10.87
N VAL A 31 -8.58 0.93 9.90
CA VAL A 31 -9.09 2.31 9.94
C VAL A 31 -10.59 2.34 9.65
N CYS A 32 -11.05 1.60 8.65
CA CYS A 32 -12.47 1.52 8.33
C CYS A 32 -13.28 0.97 9.52
N ALA A 33 -12.80 -0.09 10.17
CA ALA A 33 -13.42 -0.63 11.39
C ALA A 33 -13.51 0.41 12.51
N ARG A 34 -12.43 1.18 12.73
CA ARG A 34 -12.43 2.24 13.75
C ARG A 34 -13.48 3.33 13.50
N HIS A 35 -13.76 3.62 12.25
CA HIS A 35 -14.71 4.69 11.85
C HIS A 35 -16.09 4.16 11.46
N GLY A 36 -16.33 2.84 11.52
CA GLY A 36 -17.61 2.23 11.16
C GLY A 36 -17.94 2.37 9.67
N ILE A 37 -16.93 2.34 8.80
CA ILE A 37 -17.06 2.54 7.36
C ILE A 37 -16.99 1.20 6.66
N GLU A 38 -17.81 0.99 5.64
CA GLU A 38 -17.75 -0.18 4.78
C GLU A 38 -16.39 -0.26 4.07
N CYS A 39 -15.78 -1.45 4.08
CA CYS A 39 -14.45 -1.67 3.55
C CYS A 39 -14.41 -2.92 2.67
N ILE A 40 -14.02 -2.73 1.41
CA ILE A 40 -13.84 -3.82 0.43
C ILE A 40 -12.38 -3.85 0.00
N ILE A 41 -11.74 -5.01 0.10
CA ILE A 41 -10.34 -5.21 -0.26
C ILE A 41 -10.24 -6.17 -1.43
N PHE A 42 -9.76 -5.69 -2.56
CA PHE A 42 -9.45 -6.51 -3.72
C PHE A 42 -8.08 -7.18 -3.55
N MET A 43 -8.03 -8.49 -3.69
CA MET A 43 -6.80 -9.26 -3.52
C MET A 43 -6.74 -10.41 -4.51
N GLY A 44 -5.60 -10.63 -5.14
CA GLY A 44 -5.41 -11.74 -6.06
C GLY A 44 -5.59 -13.10 -5.37
N SER A 45 -6.21 -14.06 -6.03
CA SER A 45 -6.52 -15.37 -5.46
C SER A 45 -5.25 -16.11 -5.00
N GLU A 46 -4.15 -15.99 -5.75
CA GLU A 46 -2.84 -16.53 -5.37
C GLU A 46 -2.31 -15.86 -4.09
N ASP A 47 -2.47 -14.55 -3.97
CA ASP A 47 -2.03 -13.80 -2.79
C ASP A 47 -2.91 -14.10 -1.57
N ILE A 48 -4.21 -14.35 -1.74
CA ILE A 48 -5.12 -14.78 -0.67
C ILE A 48 -4.63 -16.08 -0.02
N GLU A 49 -4.23 -17.05 -0.83
CA GLU A 49 -3.72 -18.32 -0.32
C GLU A 49 -2.39 -18.13 0.43
N ARG A 50 -1.45 -17.39 -0.18
CA ARG A 50 -0.13 -17.11 0.42
C ARG A 50 -0.21 -16.32 1.72
N GLN A 51 -1.19 -15.42 1.83
CA GLN A 51 -1.32 -14.45 2.91
C GLN A 51 -2.58 -14.66 3.76
N ALA A 52 -2.98 -15.91 3.96
CA ALA A 52 -4.21 -16.29 4.66
C ALA A 52 -4.36 -15.64 6.05
N GLN A 53 -3.26 -15.42 6.77
CA GLN A 53 -3.30 -14.73 8.08
C GLN A 53 -3.71 -13.26 7.95
N ASN A 54 -3.26 -12.55 6.93
CA ASN A 54 -3.66 -11.17 6.69
C ASN A 54 -5.11 -11.10 6.23
N VAL A 55 -5.55 -12.06 5.40
CA VAL A 55 -6.97 -12.21 5.01
C VAL A 55 -7.85 -12.42 6.24
N TYR A 56 -7.44 -13.28 7.16
CA TYR A 56 -8.14 -13.49 8.43
C TYR A 56 -8.27 -12.20 9.24
N ARG A 57 -7.18 -11.43 9.36
CA ARG A 57 -7.18 -10.14 10.07
C ARG A 57 -8.14 -9.13 9.45
N MET A 58 -8.14 -9.00 8.11
CA MET A 58 -9.05 -8.10 7.39
C MET A 58 -10.51 -8.49 7.66
N LYS A 59 -10.84 -9.77 7.54
CA LYS A 59 -12.20 -10.28 7.82
C LYS A 59 -12.61 -10.09 9.29
N LEU A 60 -11.69 -10.30 10.23
CA LEU A 60 -11.94 -10.07 11.67
C LEU A 60 -12.31 -8.61 11.96
N MET A 61 -11.75 -7.66 11.21
CA MET A 61 -12.07 -6.24 11.29
C MET A 61 -13.30 -5.82 10.48
N GLY A 62 -14.03 -6.79 9.90
CA GLY A 62 -15.27 -6.54 9.18
C GLY A 62 -15.10 -6.15 7.71
N ALA A 63 -13.88 -6.19 7.16
CA ALA A 63 -13.67 -5.93 5.75
C ALA A 63 -14.09 -7.12 4.89
N GLU A 64 -14.72 -6.85 3.76
CA GLU A 64 -14.93 -7.83 2.70
C GLU A 64 -13.64 -8.00 1.90
N VAL A 65 -13.21 -9.23 1.68
CA VAL A 65 -12.05 -9.54 0.83
C VAL A 65 -12.56 -10.19 -0.45
N CYS A 66 -12.46 -9.43 -1.56
CA CYS A 66 -12.89 -9.84 -2.89
C CYS A 66 -11.74 -10.53 -3.62
N PRO A 67 -11.85 -11.83 -3.93
CA PRO A 67 -10.82 -12.53 -4.69
C PRO A 67 -10.83 -12.12 -6.16
N VAL A 68 -9.65 -11.86 -6.71
CA VAL A 68 -9.45 -11.55 -8.13
C VAL A 68 -8.71 -12.70 -8.79
N SER A 69 -9.38 -13.39 -9.71
CA SER A 69 -8.84 -14.57 -10.40
C SER A 69 -8.45 -14.28 -11.86
N SER A 70 -8.51 -13.02 -12.30
CA SER A 70 -8.08 -12.62 -13.64
C SER A 70 -6.55 -12.51 -13.73
N GLY A 71 -6.02 -12.65 -14.93
CA GLY A 71 -4.60 -12.48 -15.22
C GLY A 71 -3.71 -13.46 -14.44
N THR A 72 -2.76 -12.94 -13.69
CA THR A 72 -1.86 -13.70 -12.82
C THR A 72 -2.41 -13.90 -11.41
N SER A 73 -3.61 -13.40 -11.13
CA SER A 73 -4.28 -13.47 -9.82
C SER A 73 -3.44 -12.87 -8.67
N THR A 74 -2.72 -11.79 -8.97
CA THR A 74 -1.83 -11.10 -8.04
C THR A 74 -2.15 -9.61 -7.91
N LEU A 75 -1.31 -8.84 -7.22
CA LEU A 75 -1.50 -7.40 -6.93
C LEU A 75 -1.89 -6.57 -8.15
N LYS A 76 -1.28 -6.80 -9.32
CA LYS A 76 -1.61 -6.04 -10.54
C LYS A 76 -3.07 -6.19 -10.94
N ASP A 77 -3.57 -7.41 -10.88
CA ASP A 77 -4.95 -7.70 -11.26
C ASP A 77 -5.94 -7.18 -10.21
N ALA A 78 -5.57 -7.29 -8.93
CA ALA A 78 -6.33 -6.70 -7.82
C ALA A 78 -6.45 -5.17 -7.96
N MET A 79 -5.38 -4.48 -8.34
CA MET A 79 -5.38 -3.04 -8.59
C MET A 79 -6.27 -2.67 -9.79
N ASN A 80 -6.20 -3.44 -10.87
CA ASN A 80 -7.04 -3.21 -12.04
C ASN A 80 -8.53 -3.36 -11.70
N GLU A 81 -8.87 -4.36 -10.89
CA GLU A 81 -10.26 -4.58 -10.48
C GLU A 81 -10.76 -3.49 -9.53
N ALA A 82 -9.94 -3.10 -8.56
CA ALA A 82 -10.25 -1.98 -7.68
C ALA A 82 -10.49 -0.68 -8.45
N MET A 83 -9.69 -0.41 -9.50
CA MET A 83 -9.90 0.75 -10.36
C MET A 83 -11.20 0.67 -11.17
N ARG A 84 -11.58 -0.50 -11.68
CA ARG A 84 -12.86 -0.69 -12.40
C ARG A 84 -14.04 -0.47 -11.48
N ASP A 85 -13.98 -1.05 -10.28
CA ASP A 85 -15.01 -0.86 -9.27
C ASP A 85 -15.14 0.62 -8.88
N TRP A 86 -14.04 1.29 -8.60
CA TRP A 86 -14.02 2.70 -8.25
C TRP A 86 -14.65 3.60 -9.32
N VAL A 87 -14.30 3.41 -10.58
CA VAL A 87 -14.86 4.20 -11.70
C VAL A 87 -16.36 3.95 -11.86
N SER A 88 -16.82 2.74 -11.55
CA SER A 88 -18.25 2.37 -11.63
C SER A 88 -19.08 2.98 -10.49
N TYR A 89 -18.49 3.27 -9.35
CA TYR A 89 -19.15 3.76 -8.14
C TYR A 89 -18.50 5.02 -7.57
N ILE A 90 -18.05 5.92 -8.43
CA ILE A 90 -17.22 7.06 -8.06
C ILE A 90 -17.89 8.05 -7.11
N ASP A 91 -19.22 8.12 -7.14
CA ASP A 91 -19.99 9.10 -6.35
C ASP A 91 -20.06 8.72 -4.86
N ASP A 92 -19.89 7.46 -4.51
CA ASP A 92 -20.03 6.98 -3.13
C ASP A 92 -18.86 6.14 -2.64
N THR A 93 -17.84 5.94 -3.50
CA THR A 93 -16.68 5.09 -3.21
C THR A 93 -15.39 5.90 -3.20
N HIS A 94 -14.62 5.78 -2.12
CA HIS A 94 -13.26 6.31 -2.05
C HIS A 94 -12.24 5.19 -2.21
N TYR A 95 -11.31 5.36 -3.16
CA TYR A 95 -10.23 4.41 -3.38
C TYR A 95 -8.97 4.79 -2.59
N ILE A 96 -8.61 3.97 -1.62
CA ILE A 96 -7.38 4.10 -0.84
C ILE A 96 -6.28 3.32 -1.54
N ILE A 97 -5.63 3.93 -2.53
CA ILE A 97 -4.55 3.29 -3.28
C ILE A 97 -3.30 3.11 -2.40
N GLY A 98 -2.75 1.90 -2.40
CA GLY A 98 -1.55 1.55 -1.63
C GLY A 98 -0.28 1.44 -2.45
N SER A 99 -0.39 1.33 -3.75
CA SER A 99 0.72 1.12 -4.68
C SER A 99 1.21 2.45 -5.29
N VAL A 100 2.51 2.52 -5.63
CA VAL A 100 3.08 3.65 -6.39
C VAL A 100 2.77 3.44 -7.87
N ALA A 101 1.50 3.48 -8.20
CA ALA A 101 0.98 3.17 -9.53
C ALA A 101 -0.25 4.02 -9.85
N GLY A 102 -0.74 3.92 -11.08
CA GLY A 102 -1.89 4.66 -11.56
C GLY A 102 -1.53 6.03 -12.13
N PRO A 103 -2.53 6.83 -12.52
CA PRO A 103 -2.32 8.14 -13.11
C PRO A 103 -1.84 9.15 -12.05
N HIS A 104 -1.23 10.25 -12.53
CA HIS A 104 -0.93 11.39 -11.66
C HIS A 104 -2.25 11.91 -11.03
N PRO A 105 -2.29 12.23 -9.71
CA PRO A 105 -1.16 12.38 -8.79
C PRO A 105 -0.89 11.18 -7.85
N TYR A 106 -1.51 10.02 -8.08
CA TYR A 106 -1.44 8.89 -7.14
C TYR A 106 -0.02 8.44 -6.78
N PRO A 107 0.92 8.24 -7.72
CA PRO A 107 2.28 7.86 -7.37
C PRO A 107 2.98 8.87 -6.46
N MET A 108 2.71 10.16 -6.69
CA MET A 108 3.24 11.24 -5.86
C MET A 108 2.66 11.21 -4.44
N ILE A 109 1.34 11.02 -4.31
CA ILE A 109 0.65 10.94 -3.02
C ILE A 109 1.19 9.78 -2.19
N VAL A 110 1.28 8.59 -2.79
CA VAL A 110 1.80 7.40 -2.11
C VAL A 110 3.26 7.59 -1.70
N ARG A 111 4.09 8.13 -2.58
CA ARG A 111 5.48 8.48 -2.28
C ARG A 111 5.59 9.42 -1.08
N ASP A 112 4.87 10.54 -1.13
CA ASP A 112 5.01 11.60 -0.13
C ASP A 112 4.54 11.14 1.25
N PHE A 113 3.44 10.39 1.31
CA PHE A 113 2.97 9.82 2.56
C PHE A 113 3.91 8.75 3.14
N ASN A 114 4.48 7.91 2.30
CA ASN A 114 5.41 6.87 2.77
C ASN A 114 6.82 7.40 3.03
N SER A 115 7.19 8.58 2.53
CA SER A 115 8.53 9.15 2.71
C SER A 115 8.88 9.48 4.17
N ILE A 116 7.91 9.48 5.07
CA ILE A 116 8.13 9.61 6.51
C ILE A 116 9.11 8.54 7.02
N VAL A 117 9.03 7.32 6.50
CA VAL A 117 9.92 6.21 6.88
C VAL A 117 11.38 6.56 6.61
N GLY A 118 11.71 7.02 5.41
CA GLY A 118 13.09 7.42 5.07
C GLY A 118 13.53 8.69 5.79
N THR A 119 12.60 9.61 6.04
CA THR A 119 12.88 10.85 6.80
C THR A 119 13.24 10.54 8.26
N GLU A 120 12.52 9.62 8.88
CA GLU A 120 12.83 9.16 10.25
C GLU A 120 14.15 8.37 10.28
N LEU A 121 14.37 7.49 9.29
CA LEU A 121 15.64 6.75 9.18
C LEU A 121 16.84 7.71 9.11
N LYS A 122 16.77 8.80 8.35
CA LYS A 122 17.83 9.83 8.31
C LYS A 122 18.17 10.38 9.69
N LYS A 123 17.16 10.68 10.50
CA LYS A 123 17.35 11.20 11.84
C LYS A 123 17.90 10.14 12.80
N GLN A 124 17.27 8.98 12.80
CA GLN A 124 17.61 7.88 13.69
C GLN A 124 19.02 7.33 13.44
N SER A 125 19.42 7.16 12.18
CA SER A 125 20.75 6.68 11.85
C SER A 125 21.86 7.63 12.30
N LYS A 126 21.66 8.94 12.16
CA LYS A 126 22.63 9.92 12.69
C LYS A 126 22.73 9.91 14.21
N ILE A 127 21.61 9.71 14.91
CA ILE A 127 21.61 9.65 16.38
C ILE A 127 22.30 8.36 16.84
N LEU A 128 21.98 7.23 16.23
CA LEU A 128 22.45 5.91 16.68
C LEU A 128 23.87 5.59 16.23
N PHE A 129 24.26 6.00 15.01
CA PHE A 129 25.50 5.57 14.36
C PHE A 129 26.41 6.74 13.95
N GLY A 130 26.00 8.00 14.15
CA GLY A 130 26.77 9.18 13.75
C GLY A 130 26.79 9.45 12.23
N LYS A 131 26.26 8.54 11.40
CA LYS A 131 26.27 8.64 9.94
C LYS A 131 24.99 8.07 9.33
N TYR A 132 24.78 8.29 8.03
CA TYR A 132 23.77 7.55 7.26
C TYR A 132 24.21 6.11 7.03
N PRO A 133 23.29 5.18 6.74
CA PRO A 133 23.67 3.83 6.34
C PRO A 133 24.40 3.84 5.00
N ASP A 134 25.33 2.92 4.81
CA ASP A 134 26.04 2.77 3.54
C ASP A 134 25.11 2.20 2.46
N LYS A 135 24.14 1.36 2.88
CA LYS A 135 23.16 0.72 1.98
C LYS A 135 21.78 0.69 2.61
N ILE A 136 20.74 0.90 1.80
CA ILE A 136 19.35 0.69 2.16
C ILE A 136 18.78 -0.36 1.21
N VAL A 137 18.30 -1.47 1.77
CA VAL A 137 17.71 -2.57 1.01
C VAL A 137 16.22 -2.60 1.32
N ALA A 138 15.37 -2.60 0.30
CA ALA A 138 13.92 -2.66 0.45
C ALA A 138 13.29 -3.65 -0.54
N CYS A 139 12.29 -4.40 -0.08
CA CYS A 139 11.46 -5.21 -0.96
C CYS A 139 10.58 -4.34 -1.85
N VAL A 140 10.36 -4.79 -3.08
CA VAL A 140 9.52 -4.12 -4.08
C VAL A 140 8.35 -5.02 -4.45
N GLY A 141 7.15 -4.61 -4.07
CA GLY A 141 5.89 -5.16 -4.55
C GLY A 141 5.12 -4.05 -5.27
N GLY A 142 4.14 -3.41 -4.62
CA GLY A 142 3.48 -2.21 -5.13
C GLY A 142 4.36 -0.94 -5.12
N GLY A 143 5.59 -1.04 -4.64
CA GLY A 143 6.61 0.01 -4.65
C GLY A 143 6.52 1.03 -3.51
N SER A 144 5.44 1.06 -2.74
CA SER A 144 5.24 2.09 -1.71
C SER A 144 6.30 2.04 -0.60
N ASN A 145 6.65 0.85 -0.12
CA ASN A 145 7.70 0.65 0.87
C ASN A 145 9.08 1.15 0.37
N ALA A 146 9.49 0.69 -0.81
CA ALA A 146 10.77 1.08 -1.40
C ALA A 146 10.81 2.59 -1.70
N MET A 147 9.76 3.13 -2.32
CA MET A 147 9.68 4.56 -2.63
C MET A 147 9.71 5.40 -1.35
N GLY A 148 9.00 4.98 -0.32
CA GLY A 148 8.95 5.72 0.94
C GLY A 148 10.30 5.80 1.64
N ILE A 149 11.06 4.70 1.69
CA ILE A 149 12.36 4.70 2.35
C ILE A 149 13.46 5.33 1.47
N PHE A 150 13.39 5.15 0.13
CA PHE A 150 14.43 5.64 -0.78
C PHE A 150 14.32 7.13 -1.09
N TYR A 151 13.11 7.65 -1.26
CA TYR A 151 12.89 9.01 -1.74
C TYR A 151 13.66 10.08 -0.97
N PRO A 152 13.68 10.09 0.38
CA PRO A 152 14.47 11.04 1.13
C PRO A 152 15.99 10.93 0.91
N PHE A 153 16.49 9.78 0.45
CA PHE A 153 17.92 9.51 0.23
C PHE A 153 18.38 9.68 -1.23
N ILE A 154 17.48 9.97 -2.18
CA ILE A 154 17.85 10.07 -3.62
C ILE A 154 18.99 11.04 -3.88
N LYS A 155 19.14 12.09 -3.06
CA LYS A 155 20.20 13.09 -3.21
C LYS A 155 21.50 12.71 -2.48
N ASP A 156 21.46 11.71 -1.63
CA ASP A 156 22.63 11.27 -0.85
C ASP A 156 23.39 10.19 -1.64
N LYS A 157 24.29 10.61 -2.50
CA LYS A 157 25.04 9.74 -3.43
C LYS A 157 25.93 8.70 -2.75
N GLU A 158 26.16 8.86 -1.46
CA GLU A 158 26.97 7.96 -0.63
C GLU A 158 26.16 6.77 -0.08
N VAL A 159 24.83 6.77 -0.32
CA VAL A 159 23.93 5.72 0.15
C VAL A 159 23.45 4.89 -1.03
N ASP A 160 23.83 3.62 -1.08
CA ASP A 160 23.34 2.67 -2.07
C ASP A 160 21.88 2.32 -1.80
N LEU A 161 21.00 2.51 -2.78
CA LEU A 161 19.59 2.15 -2.70
C LEU A 161 19.33 0.88 -3.51
N ILE A 162 18.96 -0.21 -2.84
CA ILE A 162 18.81 -1.53 -3.44
C ILE A 162 17.37 -2.00 -3.30
N GLY A 163 16.62 -2.06 -4.41
CA GLY A 163 15.31 -2.68 -4.48
C GLY A 163 15.44 -4.18 -4.76
N VAL A 164 14.70 -4.99 -4.01
CA VAL A 164 14.66 -6.45 -4.20
C VAL A 164 13.24 -6.86 -4.58
N GLU A 165 13.10 -7.44 -5.73
CA GLU A 165 11.84 -7.92 -6.29
C GLU A 165 11.88 -9.46 -6.43
N ALA A 166 10.73 -10.11 -6.28
CA ALA A 166 10.60 -11.52 -6.56
C ALA A 166 10.72 -11.75 -8.07
N ALA A 167 11.69 -12.56 -8.49
CA ALA A 167 11.96 -12.80 -9.91
C ALA A 167 10.86 -13.63 -10.61
N GLY A 168 9.96 -14.23 -9.84
CA GLY A 168 8.98 -15.18 -10.36
C GLY A 168 9.61 -16.54 -10.70
N SER A 169 8.90 -17.33 -11.43
CA SER A 169 9.36 -18.65 -11.87
C SER A 169 9.93 -18.66 -13.31
N GLY A 170 10.26 -17.50 -13.86
CA GLY A 170 10.80 -17.34 -15.21
C GLY A 170 9.74 -17.01 -16.24
#